data_e81d0df352994fbfe9fb7f77614f7882
#
_entry.id   e81d0df352994fbfe9fb7f77614f7882
#
_cell.length_a   1.000
_cell.length_b   1.000
_cell.length_c   1.000
_cell.angle_alpha   90.00
_cell.angle_beta   90.00
_cell.angle_gamma   90.00
#
_symmetry.space_group_name_H-M   'P 1'
#
loop_
_entity.id
_entity.type
_entity.pdbx_description
1 polymer ?
#
loop_
_entity_poly.entity_id
_entity_poly.type
_entity_poly.pdbx_seq_one_letter_code
_entity_poly.pdbx_strand_id
1 'polypeptide(L)'
;SCPSIENLCVISEILDVSIDTLIGENSDSEKMMIGIDGGGTKTEFVLFSESGRILKRIVLDGCNPNTVGMEEAMNILQLGIDTLMKIKGKISGIFVGAAGLDSGNNTSKIKKMLKEKYPKVKIQCENDIYNVIACGKNLDRCVAAISGTGMIIYANQNGNLKHFGGRGYLLDKGGSGYHIGRDAICAAQDARDGIGEHTILTDLVEEKLGNTVWESIQDIYSKNQSYIASFTPCVFLAYENGDKIAEQILKNNAACLAELINFAVDHYDIGKYVVASGGILKQKPAFREMLKEMLHPDIELDVPDYPPVYGACIMCCLLCGVDTKPVKERFMMSYDSYQ
;
A
#
# COMPACT_ATOMS: atom_id res chain seq x y z
N SER A 1 9.16 11.99 -47.07
CA SER A 1 10.03 12.54 -46.00
C SER A 1 9.33 12.34 -44.68
N CYS A 2 10.02 11.80 -43.71
CA CYS A 2 9.47 11.71 -42.34
C CYS A 2 9.22 13.11 -41.77
N PRO A 3 8.11 13.35 -41.11
CA PRO A 3 7.85 14.60 -40.41
C PRO A 3 8.93 14.84 -39.33
N SER A 4 9.24 16.12 -39.07
CA SER A 4 10.12 16.47 -37.93
C SER A 4 9.41 16.18 -36.59
N ILE A 5 10.17 16.05 -35.51
CA ILE A 5 9.61 15.84 -34.18
C ILE A 5 8.64 16.97 -33.81
N GLU A 6 8.96 18.22 -34.17
CA GLU A 6 8.08 19.38 -33.95
C GLU A 6 6.74 19.22 -34.68
N ASN A 7 6.76 18.76 -35.92
CA ASN A 7 5.52 18.49 -36.66
C ASN A 7 4.70 17.34 -36.07
N LEU A 8 5.37 16.31 -35.54
CA LEU A 8 4.69 15.21 -34.85
C LEU A 8 4.03 15.68 -33.55
N CYS A 9 4.65 16.58 -32.78
CA CYS A 9 4.04 17.17 -31.59
C CYS A 9 2.78 17.97 -31.93
N VAL A 10 2.85 18.84 -32.94
CA VAL A 10 1.69 19.65 -33.39
C VAL A 10 0.54 18.77 -33.91
N ILE A 11 0.85 17.73 -34.66
CA ILE A 11 -0.17 16.79 -35.19
C ILE A 11 -0.79 15.98 -34.02
N SER A 12 0.01 15.58 -33.03
CA SER A 12 -0.42 14.89 -31.84
C SER A 12 -1.44 15.73 -31.06
N GLU A 13 -1.15 17.02 -30.86
CA GLU A 13 -2.05 17.97 -30.18
C GLU A 13 -3.36 18.21 -30.97
N ILE A 14 -3.26 18.41 -32.29
CA ILE A 14 -4.44 18.68 -33.14
C ILE A 14 -5.38 17.48 -33.20
N LEU A 15 -4.83 16.26 -33.26
CA LEU A 15 -5.62 15.03 -33.38
C LEU A 15 -5.96 14.37 -32.06
N ASP A 16 -5.47 14.92 -30.94
CA ASP A 16 -5.61 14.35 -29.60
C ASP A 16 -5.18 12.86 -29.54
N VAL A 17 -4.07 12.54 -30.22
CA VAL A 17 -3.47 11.21 -30.27
C VAL A 17 -1.99 11.26 -29.92
N SER A 18 -1.44 10.21 -29.29
CA SER A 18 -0.02 10.18 -28.94
C SER A 18 0.87 10.16 -30.20
N ILE A 19 2.10 10.67 -30.07
CA ILE A 19 3.11 10.63 -31.14
C ILE A 19 3.36 9.17 -31.58
N ASP A 20 3.38 8.22 -30.63
CA ASP A 20 3.56 6.78 -30.91
C ASP A 20 2.45 6.24 -31.84
N THR A 21 1.23 6.72 -31.65
CA THR A 21 0.09 6.40 -32.55
C THR A 21 0.31 6.95 -33.95
N LEU A 22 0.89 8.15 -34.07
CA LEU A 22 1.16 8.80 -35.33
C LEU A 22 2.30 8.14 -36.13
N ILE A 23 3.32 7.62 -35.45
CA ILE A 23 4.45 6.94 -36.12
C ILE A 23 4.19 5.46 -36.41
N GLY A 24 2.98 4.97 -36.11
CA GLY A 24 2.55 3.63 -36.50
C GLY A 24 3.20 2.52 -35.69
N GLU A 25 3.66 2.79 -34.44
CA GLU A 25 3.95 1.70 -33.54
C GLU A 25 2.64 0.94 -33.28
N ASN A 26 2.58 -0.27 -33.87
CA ASN A 26 1.40 -1.14 -33.82
C ASN A 26 1.08 -1.53 -32.38
N SER A 27 0.24 -0.74 -31.72
CA SER A 27 -0.30 -1.07 -30.38
C SER A 27 -1.16 -2.34 -30.39
N ASP A 28 -1.58 -2.82 -31.55
CA ASP A 28 -2.43 -4.01 -31.69
C ASP A 28 -1.67 -5.34 -31.43
N SER A 29 -0.33 -5.34 -31.36
CA SER A 29 0.50 -6.52 -31.06
C SER A 29 1.07 -6.56 -29.64
N GLU A 30 1.10 -5.43 -28.93
CA GLU A 30 1.69 -5.33 -27.60
C GLU A 30 0.79 -5.97 -26.54
N LYS A 31 1.37 -6.81 -25.66
CA LYS A 31 0.63 -7.42 -24.57
C LYS A 31 0.29 -6.35 -23.52
N MET A 32 -0.99 -6.28 -23.19
CA MET A 32 -1.45 -5.44 -22.09
C MET A 32 -1.73 -6.28 -20.84
N MET A 33 -1.55 -5.67 -19.70
CA MET A 33 -1.70 -6.31 -18.39
C MET A 33 -2.36 -5.36 -17.39
N ILE A 34 -2.99 -5.91 -16.37
CA ILE A 34 -3.62 -5.13 -15.29
C ILE A 34 -2.97 -5.52 -13.96
N GLY A 35 -2.39 -4.54 -13.27
CA GLY A 35 -1.98 -4.63 -11.87
C GLY A 35 -3.03 -3.99 -10.97
N ILE A 36 -3.37 -4.66 -9.86
CA ILE A 36 -4.39 -4.19 -8.91
C ILE A 36 -3.82 -4.21 -7.50
N ASP A 37 -3.91 -3.07 -6.81
CA ASP A 37 -3.59 -2.92 -5.39
C ASP A 37 -4.87 -2.61 -4.61
N GLY A 38 -5.36 -3.58 -3.87
CA GLY A 38 -6.61 -3.50 -3.14
C GLY A 38 -6.41 -3.30 -1.64
N GLY A 39 -6.80 -2.15 -1.12
CA GLY A 39 -6.77 -1.85 0.31
C GLY A 39 -8.16 -1.87 0.97
N GLY A 40 -8.19 -1.49 2.25
CA GLY A 40 -9.44 -1.32 3.00
C GLY A 40 -10.22 -0.04 2.65
N THR A 41 -9.55 0.99 2.15
CA THR A 41 -10.13 2.31 1.83
C THR A 41 -10.19 2.62 0.35
N LYS A 42 -9.28 2.09 -0.43
CA LYS A 42 -9.21 2.29 -1.89
C LYS A 42 -8.66 1.06 -2.58
N THR A 43 -8.99 0.92 -3.86
CA THR A 43 -8.44 -0.07 -4.78
C THR A 43 -7.92 0.65 -6.01
N GLU A 44 -6.66 0.45 -6.33
CA GLU A 44 -6.00 1.08 -7.45
C GLU A 44 -5.75 0.06 -8.56
N PHE A 45 -6.10 0.43 -9.78
CA PHE A 45 -5.97 -0.39 -10.98
C PHE A 45 -5.10 0.32 -12.00
N VAL A 46 -4.12 -0.38 -12.54
CA VAL A 46 -3.25 0.14 -13.60
C VAL A 46 -3.28 -0.81 -14.79
N LEU A 47 -3.72 -0.30 -15.94
CA LEU A 47 -3.54 -0.94 -17.24
C LEU A 47 -2.23 -0.47 -17.83
N PHE A 48 -1.36 -1.39 -18.20
CA PHE A 48 -0.04 -1.10 -18.74
C PHE A 48 0.35 -2.10 -19.82
N SER A 49 1.31 -1.73 -20.64
CA SER A 49 1.85 -2.56 -21.71
C SER A 49 3.14 -3.25 -21.31
N GLU A 50 3.57 -4.26 -22.04
CA GLU A 50 4.84 -4.97 -21.83
C GLU A 50 6.06 -4.06 -22.00
N SER A 51 5.93 -2.93 -22.70
CA SER A 51 6.97 -1.89 -22.78
C SER A 51 7.07 -1.02 -21.53
N GLY A 52 6.22 -1.22 -20.53
CA GLY A 52 6.19 -0.47 -19.28
C GLY A 52 5.40 0.84 -19.31
N ARG A 53 4.69 1.13 -20.41
CA ARG A 53 3.85 2.32 -20.53
C ARG A 53 2.52 2.11 -19.80
N ILE A 54 2.15 3.05 -18.94
CA ILE A 54 0.81 3.09 -18.35
C ILE A 54 -0.17 3.63 -19.39
N LEU A 55 -1.25 2.90 -19.63
CA LEU A 55 -2.30 3.25 -20.58
C LEU A 55 -3.51 3.87 -19.88
N LYS A 56 -3.78 3.44 -18.65
CA LYS A 56 -4.86 3.98 -17.83
C LYS A 56 -4.67 3.61 -16.37
N ARG A 57 -5.00 4.56 -15.51
CA ARG A 57 -5.08 4.39 -14.06
C ARG A 57 -6.49 4.74 -13.59
N ILE A 58 -7.05 3.96 -12.68
CA ILE A 58 -8.31 4.27 -12.01
C ILE A 58 -8.20 3.90 -10.52
N VAL A 59 -8.94 4.62 -9.70
CA VAL A 59 -9.04 4.37 -8.26
C VAL A 59 -10.53 4.24 -7.92
N LEU A 60 -10.87 3.17 -7.21
CA LEU A 60 -12.20 2.89 -6.69
C LEU A 60 -12.15 2.70 -5.17
N ASP A 61 -13.30 2.45 -4.57
CA ASP A 61 -13.42 2.15 -3.15
C ASP A 61 -12.64 0.88 -2.75
N GLY A 62 -12.41 0.70 -1.44
CA GLY A 62 -11.66 -0.44 -0.93
C GLY A 62 -12.36 -1.79 -1.20
N CYS A 63 -11.59 -2.79 -1.62
CA CYS A 63 -12.11 -4.13 -1.95
C CYS A 63 -11.72 -5.21 -0.93
N ASN A 64 -11.39 -4.85 0.32
CA ASN A 64 -11.09 -5.84 1.35
C ASN A 64 -12.36 -6.62 1.74
N PRO A 65 -12.47 -7.93 1.42
CA PRO A 65 -13.70 -8.69 1.67
C PRO A 65 -14.03 -8.85 3.16
N ASN A 66 -13.07 -8.68 4.06
CA ASN A 66 -13.31 -8.69 5.50
C ASN A 66 -13.98 -7.40 6.00
N THR A 67 -13.92 -6.32 5.21
CA THR A 67 -14.51 -5.01 5.57
C THR A 67 -15.83 -4.78 4.83
N VAL A 68 -15.82 -4.95 3.50
CA VAL A 68 -17.00 -4.63 2.67
C VAL A 68 -17.86 -5.85 2.33
N GLY A 69 -17.41 -7.06 2.67
CA GLY A 69 -18.05 -8.32 2.27
C GLY A 69 -17.59 -8.80 0.89
N MET A 70 -17.81 -10.10 0.63
CA MET A 70 -17.31 -10.76 -0.60
C MET A 70 -17.99 -10.23 -1.87
N GLU A 71 -19.29 -9.98 -1.81
CA GLU A 71 -20.07 -9.52 -2.96
C GLU A 71 -19.60 -8.13 -3.41
N GLU A 72 -19.50 -7.19 -2.48
CA GLU A 72 -19.05 -5.82 -2.79
C GLU A 72 -17.59 -5.78 -3.23
N ALA A 73 -16.71 -6.55 -2.60
CA ALA A 73 -15.33 -6.69 -3.06
C ALA A 73 -15.25 -7.15 -4.52
N MET A 74 -16.09 -8.12 -4.90
CA MET A 74 -16.18 -8.58 -6.30
C MET A 74 -16.74 -7.54 -7.24
N ASN A 75 -17.76 -6.79 -6.83
CA ASN A 75 -18.35 -5.71 -7.62
C ASN A 75 -17.28 -4.64 -7.95
N ILE A 76 -16.51 -4.22 -6.97
CA ILE A 76 -15.43 -3.24 -7.13
C ILE A 76 -14.36 -3.76 -8.09
N LEU A 77 -13.88 -5.00 -7.89
CA LEU A 77 -12.88 -5.60 -8.75
C LEU A 77 -13.36 -5.73 -10.20
N GLN A 78 -14.59 -6.19 -10.40
CA GLN A 78 -15.18 -6.34 -11.74
C GLN A 78 -15.38 -4.99 -12.42
N LEU A 79 -15.90 -3.99 -11.71
CA LEU A 79 -16.11 -2.63 -12.24
C LEU A 79 -14.77 -2.04 -12.74
N GLY A 80 -13.71 -2.17 -11.94
CA GLY A 80 -12.38 -1.68 -12.32
C GLY A 80 -11.82 -2.41 -13.54
N ILE A 81 -11.86 -3.74 -13.54
CA ILE A 81 -11.37 -4.56 -14.66
C ILE A 81 -12.19 -4.28 -15.93
N ASP A 82 -13.52 -4.30 -15.87
CA ASP A 82 -14.39 -4.05 -17.02
C ASP A 82 -14.18 -2.65 -17.61
N THR A 83 -13.91 -1.66 -16.75
CA THR A 83 -13.60 -0.30 -17.21
C THR A 83 -12.29 -0.25 -18.00
N LEU A 84 -11.27 -0.95 -17.56
CA LEU A 84 -9.98 -1.02 -18.25
C LEU A 84 -10.06 -1.88 -19.53
N MET A 85 -10.89 -2.92 -19.53
CA MET A 85 -11.10 -3.78 -20.70
C MET A 85 -11.81 -3.09 -21.88
N LYS A 86 -12.41 -1.92 -21.67
CA LYS A 86 -12.97 -1.10 -22.78
C LYS A 86 -11.88 -0.47 -23.64
N ILE A 87 -10.65 -0.39 -23.15
CA ILE A 87 -9.52 0.12 -23.92
C ILE A 87 -9.13 -0.94 -24.97
N LYS A 88 -8.96 -0.50 -26.22
CA LYS A 88 -8.64 -1.38 -27.33
C LYS A 88 -7.29 -2.08 -27.11
N GLY A 89 -7.28 -3.40 -27.26
CA GLY A 89 -6.09 -4.25 -27.17
C GLY A 89 -6.36 -5.55 -26.40
N LYS A 90 -5.38 -6.46 -26.38
CA LYS A 90 -5.51 -7.78 -25.77
C LYS A 90 -4.89 -7.82 -24.37
N ILE A 91 -5.72 -7.97 -23.34
CA ILE A 91 -5.25 -8.17 -21.98
C ILE A 91 -4.81 -9.61 -21.80
N SER A 92 -3.53 -9.80 -21.45
CA SER A 92 -2.86 -11.10 -21.29
C SER A 92 -2.93 -11.61 -19.85
N GLY A 93 -2.93 -10.70 -18.87
CA GLY A 93 -2.93 -11.05 -17.46
C GLY A 93 -3.50 -9.99 -16.54
N ILE A 94 -3.97 -10.44 -15.38
CA ILE A 94 -4.45 -9.64 -14.26
C ILE A 94 -3.82 -10.19 -12.99
N PHE A 95 -3.15 -9.33 -12.24
CA PHE A 95 -2.70 -9.63 -10.89
C PHE A 95 -3.47 -8.79 -9.88
N VAL A 96 -4.05 -9.44 -8.89
CA VAL A 96 -4.78 -8.81 -7.78
C VAL A 96 -3.99 -9.06 -6.50
N GLY A 97 -3.35 -8.03 -5.97
CA GLY A 97 -2.79 -8.05 -4.62
C GLY A 97 -3.71 -7.24 -3.71
N ALA A 98 -4.45 -7.90 -2.81
CA ALA A 98 -5.44 -7.18 -2.01
C ALA A 98 -5.46 -7.63 -0.55
N ALA A 99 -5.68 -6.66 0.35
CA ALA A 99 -5.84 -6.91 1.78
C ALA A 99 -7.02 -7.87 2.04
N GLY A 100 -6.85 -8.76 3.02
CA GLY A 100 -7.88 -9.71 3.44
C GLY A 100 -8.07 -10.91 2.51
N LEU A 101 -7.26 -11.07 1.46
CA LEU A 101 -7.32 -12.23 0.58
C LEU A 101 -6.77 -13.51 1.25
N ASP A 102 -5.85 -13.39 2.18
CA ASP A 102 -5.31 -14.51 2.96
C ASP A 102 -6.24 -15.03 4.05
N SER A 103 -7.37 -14.34 4.31
CA SER A 103 -8.34 -14.77 5.30
C SER A 103 -9.23 -15.89 4.76
N GLY A 104 -9.22 -17.05 5.41
CA GLY A 104 -10.04 -18.19 5.04
C GLY A 104 -9.83 -18.63 3.58
N ASN A 105 -10.90 -18.63 2.78
CA ASN A 105 -10.89 -19.04 1.38
C ASN A 105 -11.03 -17.87 0.39
N ASN A 106 -10.79 -16.62 0.83
CA ASN A 106 -11.08 -15.45 0.01
C ASN A 106 -10.31 -15.44 -1.31
N THR A 107 -8.99 -15.72 -1.28
CA THR A 107 -8.16 -15.81 -2.48
C THR A 107 -8.73 -16.79 -3.50
N SER A 108 -9.08 -17.99 -3.06
CA SER A 108 -9.61 -19.04 -3.95
C SER A 108 -10.96 -18.66 -4.54
N LYS A 109 -11.85 -18.05 -3.75
CA LYS A 109 -13.18 -17.61 -4.20
C LYS A 109 -13.07 -16.51 -5.24
N ILE A 110 -12.33 -15.43 -4.94
CA ILE A 110 -12.15 -14.30 -5.86
C ILE A 110 -11.48 -14.76 -7.16
N LYS A 111 -10.41 -15.54 -7.06
CA LYS A 111 -9.71 -16.10 -8.23
C LYS A 111 -10.63 -16.95 -9.12
N LYS A 112 -11.48 -17.78 -8.51
CA LYS A 112 -12.46 -18.60 -9.24
C LYS A 112 -13.47 -17.71 -9.98
N MET A 113 -14.10 -16.76 -9.29
CA MET A 113 -15.09 -15.87 -9.86
C MET A 113 -14.53 -15.01 -11.00
N LEU A 114 -13.31 -14.48 -10.85
CA LEU A 114 -12.64 -13.73 -11.90
C LEU A 114 -12.28 -14.61 -13.10
N LYS A 115 -11.81 -15.84 -12.89
CA LYS A 115 -11.53 -16.79 -13.98
C LYS A 115 -12.77 -17.22 -14.75
N GLU A 116 -13.90 -17.37 -14.08
CA GLU A 116 -15.18 -17.66 -14.73
C GLU A 116 -15.61 -16.51 -15.63
N LYS A 117 -15.44 -15.26 -15.17
CA LYS A 117 -15.80 -14.07 -15.96
C LYS A 117 -14.81 -13.75 -17.08
N TYR A 118 -13.50 -13.96 -16.85
CA TYR A 118 -12.43 -13.63 -17.80
C TYR A 118 -11.61 -14.87 -18.19
N PRO A 119 -12.20 -15.90 -18.83
CA PRO A 119 -11.58 -17.22 -19.02
C PRO A 119 -10.35 -17.23 -19.91
N LYS A 120 -10.16 -16.18 -20.76
CA LYS A 120 -9.02 -16.07 -21.68
C LYS A 120 -7.83 -15.31 -21.10
N VAL A 121 -7.94 -14.80 -19.87
CA VAL A 121 -6.91 -13.98 -19.22
C VAL A 121 -6.21 -14.80 -18.15
N LYS A 122 -4.90 -14.71 -18.02
CA LYS A 122 -4.17 -15.26 -16.88
C LYS A 122 -4.52 -14.45 -15.63
N ILE A 123 -4.96 -15.11 -14.56
CA ILE A 123 -5.37 -14.41 -13.33
C ILE A 123 -4.69 -15.03 -12.13
N GLN A 124 -4.07 -14.17 -11.33
CA GLN A 124 -3.53 -14.50 -10.02
C GLN A 124 -4.07 -13.51 -8.99
N CYS A 125 -4.46 -14.03 -7.83
CA CYS A 125 -4.94 -13.25 -6.70
C CYS A 125 -4.12 -13.66 -5.48
N GLU A 126 -3.58 -12.69 -4.76
CA GLU A 126 -2.74 -12.87 -3.58
C GLU A 126 -3.03 -11.76 -2.55
N ASN A 127 -2.51 -11.90 -1.34
CA ASN A 127 -2.52 -10.82 -0.35
C ASN A 127 -1.72 -9.60 -0.86
N ASP A 128 -2.08 -8.39 -0.40
CA ASP A 128 -1.43 -7.12 -0.77
C ASP A 128 0.06 -7.05 -0.42
N ILE A 129 0.54 -7.92 0.48
CA ILE A 129 1.96 -7.99 0.82
C ILE A 129 2.83 -8.35 -0.39
N TYR A 130 2.31 -9.12 -1.36
CA TYR A 130 3.04 -9.43 -2.59
C TYR A 130 3.32 -8.17 -3.43
N ASN A 131 2.43 -7.18 -3.38
CA ASN A 131 2.67 -5.88 -4.01
C ASN A 131 3.87 -5.18 -3.34
N VAL A 132 3.96 -5.23 -2.02
CA VAL A 132 5.06 -4.63 -1.25
C VAL A 132 6.38 -5.36 -1.53
N ILE A 133 6.38 -6.69 -1.48
CA ILE A 133 7.56 -7.51 -1.81
C ILE A 133 8.08 -7.18 -3.22
N ALA A 134 7.19 -7.04 -4.19
CA ALA A 134 7.55 -6.76 -5.57
C ALA A 134 8.02 -5.31 -5.82
N CYS A 135 7.81 -4.39 -4.88
CA CYS A 135 8.45 -3.08 -4.90
C CYS A 135 9.94 -3.13 -4.49
N GLY A 136 10.35 -4.18 -3.80
CA GLY A 136 11.71 -4.34 -3.29
C GLY A 136 12.69 -4.97 -4.28
N LYS A 137 13.90 -5.21 -3.78
CA LYS A 137 15.03 -5.77 -4.57
C LYS A 137 15.03 -7.30 -4.60
N ASN A 138 14.47 -7.93 -3.56
CA ASN A 138 14.51 -9.39 -3.37
C ASN A 138 13.09 -9.93 -3.20
N LEU A 139 12.67 -10.71 -4.19
CA LEU A 139 11.33 -11.30 -4.24
C LEU A 139 11.21 -12.61 -3.44
N ASP A 140 12.34 -13.28 -3.20
CA ASP A 140 12.34 -14.65 -2.71
C ASP A 140 12.57 -14.73 -1.21
N ARG A 141 13.48 -13.89 -0.68
CA ARG A 141 13.92 -13.97 0.72
C ARG A 141 14.00 -12.58 1.32
N CYS A 142 12.98 -12.21 2.10
CA CYS A 142 12.89 -10.89 2.74
C CYS A 142 11.91 -10.91 3.91
N VAL A 143 12.01 -9.89 4.75
CA VAL A 143 10.88 -9.44 5.58
C VAL A 143 10.11 -8.39 4.79
N ALA A 144 8.80 -8.50 4.74
CA ALA A 144 7.93 -7.46 4.22
C ALA A 144 7.10 -6.87 5.35
N ALA A 145 7.08 -5.54 5.45
CA ALA A 145 6.41 -4.82 6.53
C ALA A 145 5.44 -3.77 5.98
N ILE A 146 4.24 -3.74 6.51
CA ILE A 146 3.27 -2.66 6.24
C ILE A 146 2.96 -1.96 7.56
N SER A 147 3.07 -0.63 7.58
CA SER A 147 2.63 0.22 8.68
C SER A 147 1.86 1.42 8.12
N GLY A 148 0.54 1.31 8.23
CA GLY A 148 -0.45 2.30 7.82
C GLY A 148 -1.49 2.48 8.93
N THR A 149 -2.80 2.46 8.60
CA THR A 149 -3.88 2.42 9.58
C THR A 149 -3.75 1.22 10.53
N GLY A 150 -3.43 0.03 9.98
CA GLY A 150 -3.00 -1.17 10.68
C GLY A 150 -1.52 -1.46 10.45
N MET A 151 -1.04 -2.59 10.98
CA MET A 151 0.32 -3.07 10.76
C MET A 151 0.32 -4.57 10.53
N ILE A 152 1.28 -5.07 9.73
CA ILE A 152 1.54 -6.49 9.55
C ILE A 152 2.96 -6.71 9.05
N ILE A 153 3.57 -7.80 9.48
CA ILE A 153 4.91 -8.23 9.07
C ILE A 153 4.81 -9.62 8.46
N TYR A 154 5.53 -9.86 7.38
CA TYR A 154 5.67 -11.17 6.77
C TYR A 154 7.14 -11.55 6.62
N ALA A 155 7.48 -12.76 7.02
CA ALA A 155 8.69 -13.44 6.57
C ALA A 155 8.39 -14.17 5.25
N ASN A 156 9.14 -13.87 4.21
CA ASN A 156 9.03 -14.53 2.91
C ASN A 156 10.26 -15.43 2.68
N GLN A 157 10.02 -16.71 2.55
CA GLN A 157 11.03 -17.71 2.20
C GLN A 157 10.59 -18.44 0.91
N ASN A 158 11.05 -17.96 -0.23
CA ASN A 158 10.74 -18.52 -1.56
C ASN A 158 9.22 -18.66 -1.82
N GLY A 159 8.45 -17.62 -1.50
CA GLY A 159 7.00 -17.61 -1.64
C GLY A 159 6.21 -18.24 -0.48
N ASN A 160 6.89 -18.88 0.48
CA ASN A 160 6.27 -19.33 1.72
C ASN A 160 6.21 -18.15 2.69
N LEU A 161 5.02 -17.58 2.84
CA LEU A 161 4.77 -16.45 3.71
C LEU A 161 4.37 -16.89 5.12
N LYS A 162 5.04 -16.33 6.12
CA LYS A 162 4.66 -16.43 7.53
C LYS A 162 4.42 -15.04 8.09
N HIS A 163 3.22 -14.75 8.58
CA HIS A 163 2.87 -13.44 9.12
C HIS A 163 3.08 -13.34 10.63
N PHE A 164 3.38 -12.12 11.08
CA PHE A 164 3.54 -11.72 12.48
C PHE A 164 2.80 -10.41 12.70
N GLY A 165 2.10 -10.27 13.81
CA GLY A 165 1.16 -9.15 13.98
C GLY A 165 0.00 -9.25 12.98
N GLY A 166 -0.62 -8.11 12.68
CA GLY A 166 -1.77 -8.06 11.77
C GLY A 166 -3.02 -8.75 12.33
N ARG A 167 -3.08 -8.89 13.66
CA ARG A 167 -4.21 -9.51 14.38
C ARG A 167 -5.37 -8.55 14.59
N GLY A 168 -5.23 -7.36 14.06
CA GLY A 168 -6.19 -6.27 14.22
C GLY A 168 -5.87 -5.36 15.41
N TYR A 169 -6.47 -4.20 15.38
CA TYR A 169 -6.19 -3.09 16.31
C TYR A 169 -6.40 -3.41 17.79
N LEU A 170 -7.22 -4.41 18.11
CA LEU A 170 -7.47 -4.84 19.50
C LEU A 170 -6.39 -5.78 20.06
N LEU A 171 -5.73 -6.56 19.21
CA LEU A 171 -4.84 -7.63 19.62
C LEU A 171 -3.36 -7.33 19.35
N ASP A 172 -3.07 -6.41 18.43
CA ASP A 172 -1.70 -5.95 18.20
C ASP A 172 -1.28 -4.93 19.26
N LYS A 173 0.01 -4.95 19.62
CA LYS A 173 0.53 -4.10 20.70
C LYS A 173 0.81 -2.66 20.28
N GLY A 174 1.17 -2.43 19.02
CA GLY A 174 1.61 -1.13 18.50
C GLY A 174 2.07 -1.21 17.05
N GLY A 175 2.71 -0.12 16.57
CA GLY A 175 3.34 -0.08 15.26
C GLY A 175 2.43 0.34 14.10
N SER A 176 1.24 0.84 14.39
CA SER A 176 0.30 1.32 13.36
C SER A 176 -0.24 2.70 13.70
N GLY A 177 -0.86 3.36 12.70
CA GLY A 177 -1.51 4.64 12.90
C GLY A 177 -2.64 4.58 13.92
N TYR A 178 -3.37 3.47 13.96
CA TYR A 178 -4.36 3.28 15.02
C TYR A 178 -3.74 3.38 16.41
N HIS A 179 -2.64 2.67 16.64
CA HIS A 179 -1.99 2.65 17.97
C HIS A 179 -1.39 4.01 18.32
N ILE A 180 -0.72 4.66 17.38
CA ILE A 180 -0.16 6.00 17.55
C ILE A 180 -1.29 6.99 17.87
N GLY A 181 -2.40 6.97 17.14
CA GLY A 181 -3.54 7.84 17.37
C GLY A 181 -4.27 7.56 18.68
N ARG A 182 -4.44 6.28 19.04
CA ARG A 182 -4.99 5.86 20.35
C ARG A 182 -4.13 6.40 21.49
N ASP A 183 -2.81 6.20 21.39
CA ASP A 183 -1.87 6.62 22.43
C ASP A 183 -1.86 8.15 22.59
N ALA A 184 -2.07 8.91 21.48
CA ALA A 184 -2.25 10.36 21.53
C ALA A 184 -3.50 10.77 22.32
N ILE A 185 -4.64 10.14 22.03
CA ILE A 185 -5.91 10.41 22.72
C ILE A 185 -5.79 10.09 24.22
N CYS A 186 -5.17 8.95 24.55
CA CYS A 186 -4.93 8.57 25.95
C CYS A 186 -4.02 9.58 26.66
N ALA A 187 -2.88 9.94 26.04
CA ALA A 187 -1.94 10.90 26.62
C ALA A 187 -2.56 12.30 26.84
N ALA A 188 -3.41 12.74 25.91
CA ALA A 188 -4.15 13.98 26.04
C ALA A 188 -5.09 13.96 27.27
N GLN A 189 -5.82 12.87 27.47
CA GLN A 189 -6.71 12.73 28.63
C GLN A 189 -5.90 12.59 29.93
N ASP A 190 -4.85 11.77 29.95
CA ASP A 190 -4.01 11.56 31.13
C ASP A 190 -3.38 12.89 31.62
N ALA A 191 -2.91 13.73 30.68
CA ALA A 191 -2.39 15.06 31.01
C ALA A 191 -3.47 15.99 31.59
N ARG A 192 -4.70 15.94 31.03
CA ARG A 192 -5.83 16.72 31.54
C ARG A 192 -6.26 16.28 32.94
N ASP A 193 -6.22 15.00 33.22
CA ASP A 193 -6.55 14.42 34.56
C ASP A 193 -5.43 14.63 35.60
N GLY A 194 -4.25 15.11 35.18
CA GLY A 194 -3.08 15.30 36.03
C GLY A 194 -2.38 13.99 36.42
N ILE A 195 -2.69 12.89 35.75
CA ILE A 195 -2.04 11.58 35.90
C ILE A 195 -0.78 11.51 35.04
N GLY A 196 -0.85 12.09 33.83
CA GLY A 196 0.24 12.15 32.86
C GLY A 196 1.04 13.47 32.94
N GLU A 197 2.19 13.48 32.25
CA GLU A 197 2.98 14.70 32.07
C GLU A 197 2.27 15.67 31.10
N HIS A 198 2.58 16.96 31.26
CA HIS A 198 2.09 17.98 30.35
C HIS A 198 2.56 17.72 28.91
N THR A 199 1.64 17.81 27.96
CA THR A 199 1.88 17.60 26.53
C THR A 199 1.01 18.53 25.68
N ILE A 200 1.54 19.01 24.57
CA ILE A 200 0.76 19.76 23.59
C ILE A 200 -0.24 18.88 22.81
N LEU A 201 -0.15 17.55 22.97
CA LEU A 201 -1.15 16.62 22.41
C LEU A 201 -2.56 16.93 22.95
N THR A 202 -2.67 17.42 24.18
CA THR A 202 -3.97 17.81 24.75
C THR A 202 -4.69 18.78 23.83
N ASP A 203 -4.04 19.90 23.49
CA ASP A 203 -4.64 20.93 22.64
C ASP A 203 -4.89 20.41 21.21
N LEU A 204 -3.92 19.70 20.62
CA LEU A 204 -4.02 19.17 19.25
C LEU A 204 -5.12 18.11 19.09
N VAL A 205 -5.30 17.26 20.07
CA VAL A 205 -6.34 16.23 20.07
C VAL A 205 -7.71 16.84 20.29
N GLU A 206 -7.85 17.75 21.25
CA GLU A 206 -9.12 18.43 21.55
C GLU A 206 -9.56 19.37 20.43
N GLU A 207 -8.63 20.10 19.80
CA GLU A 207 -8.93 20.89 18.60
C GLU A 207 -9.51 20.00 17.49
N LYS A 208 -8.92 18.83 17.27
CA LYS A 208 -9.39 17.87 16.26
C LYS A 208 -10.74 17.22 16.63
N LEU A 209 -10.99 16.96 17.89
CA LEU A 209 -12.27 16.46 18.39
C LEU A 209 -13.37 17.54 18.36
N GLY A 210 -12.99 18.82 18.48
CA GLY A 210 -13.90 19.96 18.70
C GLY A 210 -14.43 20.01 20.12
N ASN A 211 -13.91 19.17 21.03
CA ASN A 211 -14.31 19.07 22.43
C ASN A 211 -13.24 18.37 23.26
N THR A 212 -13.40 18.26 24.57
CA THR A 212 -12.52 17.45 25.41
C THR A 212 -12.62 15.96 25.03
N VAL A 213 -11.55 15.20 25.32
CA VAL A 213 -11.57 13.75 25.09
C VAL A 213 -12.70 13.08 25.85
N TRP A 214 -12.93 13.51 27.13
CA TRP A 214 -13.98 12.94 27.97
C TRP A 214 -15.38 13.13 27.38
N GLU A 215 -15.70 14.32 26.90
CA GLU A 215 -16.99 14.62 26.28
C GLU A 215 -17.17 13.93 24.92
N SER A 216 -16.06 13.57 24.27
CA SER A 216 -16.04 12.90 22.97
C SER A 216 -16.03 11.36 23.04
N ILE A 217 -15.99 10.75 24.24
CA ILE A 217 -15.83 9.30 24.41
C ILE A 217 -16.85 8.50 23.59
N GLN A 218 -18.13 8.85 23.66
CA GLN A 218 -19.18 8.13 22.95
C GLN A 218 -19.00 8.23 21.43
N ASP A 219 -18.61 9.41 20.94
CA ASP A 219 -18.33 9.61 19.50
C ASP A 219 -17.11 8.80 19.08
N ILE A 220 -16.02 8.84 19.84
CA ILE A 220 -14.80 8.04 19.58
C ILE A 220 -15.14 6.55 19.44
N TYR A 221 -15.92 6.00 20.38
CA TYR A 221 -16.31 4.58 20.35
C TYR A 221 -17.28 4.22 19.22
N SER A 222 -18.00 5.19 18.68
CA SER A 222 -18.87 4.98 17.52
C SER A 222 -18.13 4.92 16.19
N LYS A 223 -16.86 5.36 16.14
CA LYS A 223 -16.04 5.44 14.93
C LYS A 223 -15.23 4.16 14.70
N ASN A 224 -14.75 4.02 13.48
CA ASN A 224 -13.88 2.92 13.08
C ASN A 224 -12.40 3.20 13.41
N GLN A 225 -11.56 2.17 13.22
CA GLN A 225 -10.11 2.27 13.45
C GLN A 225 -9.42 3.38 12.64
N SER A 226 -9.91 3.70 11.43
CA SER A 226 -9.32 4.76 10.60
C SER A 226 -9.52 6.15 11.18
N TYR A 227 -10.62 6.37 11.89
CA TYR A 227 -10.85 7.61 12.63
C TYR A 227 -9.80 7.79 13.74
N ILE A 228 -9.55 6.76 14.54
CA ILE A 228 -8.51 6.81 15.58
C ILE A 228 -7.12 7.03 14.95
N ALA A 229 -6.81 6.29 13.88
CA ALA A 229 -5.56 6.47 13.15
C ALA A 229 -5.39 7.89 12.59
N SER A 230 -6.48 8.62 12.35
CA SER A 230 -6.42 10.00 11.87
C SER A 230 -5.79 10.98 12.86
N PHE A 231 -5.63 10.61 14.14
CA PHE A 231 -4.92 11.40 15.16
C PHE A 231 -3.39 11.25 15.09
N THR A 232 -2.87 10.30 14.32
CA THR A 232 -1.42 10.14 14.11
C THR A 232 -0.70 11.44 13.71
N PRO A 233 -1.23 12.30 12.82
CA PRO A 233 -0.61 13.59 12.50
C PRO A 233 -0.41 14.50 13.70
N CYS A 234 -1.29 14.47 14.71
CA CYS A 234 -1.12 15.25 15.94
C CYS A 234 0.17 14.86 16.68
N VAL A 235 0.49 13.55 16.73
CA VAL A 235 1.72 13.06 17.38
C VAL A 235 2.96 13.54 16.64
N PHE A 236 2.97 13.48 15.31
CA PHE A 236 4.11 13.97 14.54
C PHE A 236 4.28 15.48 14.66
N LEU A 237 3.19 16.25 14.68
CA LEU A 237 3.25 17.68 14.90
C LEU A 237 3.77 18.02 16.30
N ALA A 238 3.32 17.31 17.34
CA ALA A 238 3.81 17.47 18.68
C ALA A 238 5.31 17.12 18.79
N TYR A 239 5.72 16.01 18.18
CA TYR A 239 7.13 15.60 18.11
C TYR A 239 8.01 16.67 17.44
N GLU A 240 7.59 17.22 16.31
CA GLU A 240 8.28 18.31 15.60
C GLU A 240 8.44 19.58 16.45
N ASN A 241 7.53 19.79 17.42
CA ASN A 241 7.61 20.87 18.42
C ASN A 241 8.37 20.47 19.70
N GLY A 242 9.05 19.33 19.72
CA GLY A 242 9.88 18.90 20.84
C GLY A 242 9.13 18.29 22.03
N ASP A 243 7.88 17.85 21.82
CA ASP A 243 7.07 17.20 22.85
C ASP A 243 7.61 15.80 23.16
N LYS A 244 7.97 15.58 24.44
CA LYS A 244 8.58 14.32 24.89
C LYS A 244 7.60 13.16 24.93
N ILE A 245 6.33 13.42 25.19
CA ILE A 245 5.30 12.39 25.23
C ILE A 245 5.04 11.89 23.80
N ALA A 246 4.97 12.79 22.84
CA ALA A 246 4.87 12.41 21.42
C ALA A 246 6.10 11.60 20.96
N GLU A 247 7.30 11.99 21.36
CA GLU A 247 8.53 11.24 21.07
C GLU A 247 8.44 9.81 21.66
N GLN A 248 7.99 9.67 22.90
CA GLN A 248 7.86 8.37 23.55
C GLN A 248 6.80 7.49 22.86
N ILE A 249 5.67 8.06 22.46
CA ILE A 249 4.63 7.36 21.68
C ILE A 249 5.21 6.80 20.39
N LEU A 250 5.96 7.62 19.63
CA LEU A 250 6.58 7.18 18.37
C LEU A 250 7.62 6.08 18.62
N LYS A 251 8.48 6.24 19.63
CA LYS A 251 9.49 5.23 19.99
C LYS A 251 8.86 3.90 20.39
N ASN A 252 7.82 3.93 21.24
CA ASN A 252 7.13 2.71 21.67
C ASN A 252 6.51 1.97 20.47
N ASN A 253 5.91 2.70 19.54
CA ASN A 253 5.31 2.11 18.34
C ASN A 253 6.37 1.60 17.37
N ALA A 254 7.50 2.29 17.20
CA ALA A 254 8.64 1.80 16.42
C ALA A 254 9.24 0.52 17.01
N ALA A 255 9.36 0.45 18.35
CA ALA A 255 9.85 -0.73 19.05
C ALA A 255 8.96 -1.98 18.82
N CYS A 256 7.64 -1.80 18.77
CA CYS A 256 6.74 -2.92 18.46
C CYS A 256 6.96 -3.48 17.04
N LEU A 257 7.24 -2.62 16.05
CA LEU A 257 7.60 -3.08 14.71
C LEU A 257 8.97 -3.75 14.68
N ALA A 258 9.96 -3.14 15.33
CA ALA A 258 11.32 -3.66 15.39
C ALA A 258 11.37 -5.04 16.05
N GLU A 259 10.62 -5.26 17.14
CA GLU A 259 10.51 -6.56 17.81
C GLU A 259 10.10 -7.67 16.82
N LEU A 260 9.06 -7.42 16.02
CA LEU A 260 8.55 -8.42 15.08
C LEU A 260 9.48 -8.62 13.88
N ILE A 261 10.12 -7.57 13.38
CA ILE A 261 11.08 -7.66 12.27
C ILE A 261 12.33 -8.42 12.71
N ASN A 262 12.92 -8.06 13.85
CA ASN A 262 14.10 -8.74 14.40
C ASN A 262 13.78 -10.21 14.67
N PHE A 263 12.62 -10.51 15.28
CA PHE A 263 12.16 -11.88 15.51
C PHE A 263 12.09 -12.66 14.18
N ALA A 264 11.53 -12.08 13.13
CA ALA A 264 11.42 -12.74 11.83
C ALA A 264 12.81 -13.05 11.24
N VAL A 265 13.75 -12.12 11.33
CA VAL A 265 15.13 -12.29 10.85
C VAL A 265 15.88 -13.38 11.63
N ASP A 266 15.68 -13.43 12.95
CA ASP A 266 16.38 -14.39 13.82
C ASP A 266 15.89 -15.84 13.67
N HIS A 267 14.60 -16.02 13.34
CA HIS A 267 13.96 -17.33 13.39
C HIS A 267 13.67 -17.96 12.02
N TYR A 268 13.82 -17.18 10.94
CA TYR A 268 13.55 -17.65 9.58
C TYR A 268 14.75 -17.42 8.66
N ASP A 269 15.02 -18.38 7.79
CA ASP A 269 16.10 -18.27 6.80
C ASP A 269 15.67 -17.39 5.61
N ILE A 270 15.57 -16.07 5.86
CA ILE A 270 15.04 -15.06 4.91
C ILE A 270 16.04 -13.95 4.60
N GLY A 271 17.26 -14.04 5.15
CA GLY A 271 18.25 -12.97 5.03
C GLY A 271 17.91 -11.75 5.90
N LYS A 272 18.61 -10.65 5.66
CA LYS A 272 18.54 -9.42 6.47
C LYS A 272 17.98 -8.22 5.67
N TYR A 273 17.26 -8.50 4.60
CA TYR A 273 16.61 -7.49 3.79
C TYR A 273 15.15 -7.33 4.20
N VAL A 274 14.76 -6.10 4.51
CA VAL A 274 13.40 -5.71 4.89
C VAL A 274 12.87 -4.71 3.87
N VAL A 275 11.81 -5.08 3.16
CA VAL A 275 11.05 -4.15 2.33
C VAL A 275 9.82 -3.67 3.10
N ALA A 276 9.64 -2.37 3.19
CA ALA A 276 8.56 -1.81 4.00
C ALA A 276 7.73 -0.79 3.24
N SER A 277 6.45 -0.68 3.60
CA SER A 277 5.47 0.21 2.99
C SER A 277 4.45 0.70 4.02
N GLY A 278 3.51 1.51 3.57
CA GLY A 278 2.48 2.12 4.39
C GLY A 278 2.76 3.59 4.69
N GLY A 279 1.67 4.34 4.95
CA GLY A 279 1.72 5.80 5.06
C GLY A 279 2.68 6.31 6.13
N ILE A 280 2.80 5.60 7.27
CA ILE A 280 3.70 6.00 8.36
C ILE A 280 5.16 5.86 7.91
N LEU A 281 5.53 4.72 7.34
CA LEU A 281 6.92 4.47 6.93
C LEU A 281 7.32 5.31 5.72
N LYS A 282 6.41 5.57 4.77
CA LYS A 282 6.71 6.37 3.58
C LYS A 282 6.77 7.87 3.85
N GLN A 283 5.84 8.40 4.64
CA GLN A 283 5.65 9.84 4.79
C GLN A 283 6.34 10.44 6.03
N LYS A 284 6.80 9.61 6.96
CA LYS A 284 7.34 10.05 8.25
C LYS A 284 8.79 9.58 8.46
N PRO A 285 9.77 10.34 7.93
CA PRO A 285 11.20 10.01 8.04
C PRO A 285 11.66 9.78 9.48
N ALA A 286 11.23 10.63 10.42
CA ALA A 286 11.59 10.49 11.84
C ALA A 286 11.22 9.11 12.41
N PHE A 287 10.04 8.59 12.07
CA PHE A 287 9.62 7.26 12.51
C PHE A 287 10.46 6.14 11.88
N ARG A 288 10.86 6.31 10.61
CA ARG A 288 11.78 5.35 9.95
C ARG A 288 13.14 5.30 10.62
N GLU A 289 13.70 6.45 11.00
CA GLU A 289 14.98 6.47 11.70
C GLU A 289 14.88 5.85 13.10
N MET A 290 13.83 6.15 13.86
CA MET A 290 13.57 5.49 15.14
C MET A 290 13.45 3.97 14.99
N LEU A 291 12.73 3.50 13.97
CA LEU A 291 12.63 2.08 13.66
C LEU A 291 14.00 1.50 13.33
N LYS A 292 14.76 2.15 12.46
CA LYS A 292 16.08 1.70 12.01
C LYS A 292 17.10 1.57 13.15
N GLU A 293 17.06 2.50 14.11
CA GLU A 293 17.91 2.46 15.33
C GLU A 293 17.62 1.25 16.21
N MET A 294 16.40 0.68 16.13
CA MET A 294 15.95 -0.46 16.94
C MET A 294 16.06 -1.80 16.22
N LEU A 295 16.33 -1.80 14.91
CA LEU A 295 16.62 -3.00 14.14
C LEU A 295 18.04 -3.50 14.41
N HIS A 296 18.30 -4.80 14.18
CA HIS A 296 19.67 -5.31 14.21
C HIS A 296 20.54 -4.53 13.22
N PRO A 297 21.80 -4.20 13.58
CA PRO A 297 22.65 -3.27 12.80
C PRO A 297 22.93 -3.68 11.35
N ASP A 298 22.77 -4.95 11.03
CA ASP A 298 23.00 -5.55 9.73
C ASP A 298 21.73 -5.74 8.89
N ILE A 299 20.58 -5.28 9.38
CA ILE A 299 19.34 -5.26 8.63
C ILE A 299 19.34 -4.09 7.65
N GLU A 300 19.15 -4.39 6.37
CA GLU A 300 18.88 -3.40 5.33
C GLU A 300 17.38 -3.09 5.30
N LEU A 301 16.97 -1.95 5.83
CA LEU A 301 15.59 -1.44 5.73
C LEU A 301 15.43 -0.62 4.44
N ASP A 302 14.64 -1.13 3.52
CA ASP A 302 14.26 -0.50 2.26
C ASP A 302 12.77 -0.06 2.31
N VAL A 303 12.53 1.22 2.05
CA VAL A 303 11.17 1.80 1.96
C VAL A 303 11.03 2.41 0.56
N PRO A 304 10.70 1.61 -0.46
CA PRO A 304 10.65 2.08 -1.83
C PRO A 304 9.63 3.19 -2.04
N ASP A 305 9.97 4.20 -2.84
CA ASP A 305 9.05 5.29 -3.19
C ASP A 305 7.93 4.85 -4.14
N TYR A 306 8.04 3.65 -4.71
CA TYR A 306 7.01 3.11 -5.60
C TYR A 306 5.67 2.92 -4.88
N PRO A 307 4.53 3.27 -5.52
CA PRO A 307 3.21 2.91 -5.01
C PRO A 307 3.03 1.38 -5.05
N PRO A 308 2.27 0.76 -4.12
CA PRO A 308 2.10 -0.70 -4.11
C PRO A 308 1.55 -1.28 -5.42
N VAL A 309 0.73 -0.54 -6.16
CA VAL A 309 0.24 -0.97 -7.48
C VAL A 309 1.36 -1.21 -8.50
N TYR A 310 2.51 -0.54 -8.36
CA TYR A 310 3.71 -0.86 -9.15
C TYR A 310 4.14 -2.32 -8.91
N GLY A 311 4.17 -2.74 -7.65
CA GLY A 311 4.48 -4.14 -7.33
C GLY A 311 3.47 -5.12 -7.94
N ALA A 312 2.18 -4.77 -7.95
CA ALA A 312 1.15 -5.56 -8.65
C ALA A 312 1.43 -5.67 -10.16
N CYS A 313 1.93 -4.59 -10.78
CA CYS A 313 2.35 -4.62 -12.19
C CYS A 313 3.55 -5.55 -12.41
N ILE A 314 4.56 -5.50 -11.53
CA ILE A 314 5.72 -6.42 -11.57
C ILE A 314 5.26 -7.88 -11.44
N MET A 315 4.40 -8.19 -10.47
CA MET A 315 3.83 -9.53 -10.30
C MET A 315 3.02 -10.00 -11.52
N CYS A 316 2.32 -9.07 -12.18
CA CYS A 316 1.58 -9.39 -13.40
C CYS A 316 2.51 -9.71 -14.58
N CYS A 317 3.66 -9.02 -14.71
CA CYS A 317 4.69 -9.36 -15.69
C CYS A 317 5.21 -10.79 -15.45
N LEU A 318 5.54 -11.13 -14.21
CA LEU A 318 6.00 -12.48 -13.85
C LEU A 318 4.95 -13.55 -14.18
N LEU A 319 3.68 -13.30 -13.86
CA LEU A 319 2.55 -14.17 -14.22
C LEU A 319 2.46 -14.41 -15.72
N CYS A 320 2.72 -13.39 -16.54
CA CYS A 320 2.63 -13.44 -17.99
C CYS A 320 3.90 -13.94 -18.67
N GLY A 321 5.02 -14.08 -17.95
CA GLY A 321 6.33 -14.39 -18.52
C GLY A 321 6.88 -13.23 -19.36
N VAL A 322 6.64 -12.00 -18.91
CA VAL A 322 7.10 -10.76 -19.54
C VAL A 322 8.26 -10.19 -18.72
N ASP A 323 9.26 -9.62 -19.41
CA ASP A 323 10.38 -8.96 -18.74
C ASP A 323 9.89 -7.79 -17.87
N THR A 324 10.36 -7.73 -16.63
CA THR A 324 9.99 -6.66 -15.69
C THR A 324 10.79 -5.38 -15.88
N LYS A 325 11.92 -5.43 -16.61
CA LYS A 325 12.84 -4.31 -16.76
C LYS A 325 12.19 -3.06 -17.39
N PRO A 326 11.41 -3.17 -18.46
CA PRO A 326 10.75 -1.99 -19.05
C PRO A 326 9.80 -1.31 -18.03
N VAL A 327 9.06 -2.09 -17.23
CA VAL A 327 8.18 -1.54 -16.19
C VAL A 327 8.99 -0.83 -15.11
N LYS A 328 10.09 -1.43 -14.65
CA LYS A 328 10.99 -0.81 -13.66
C LYS A 328 11.55 0.53 -14.12
N GLU A 329 11.86 0.67 -15.39
CA GLU A 329 12.46 1.87 -15.95
C GLU A 329 11.45 2.98 -16.26
N ARG A 330 10.21 2.65 -16.64
CA ARG A 330 9.26 3.61 -17.22
C ARG A 330 8.04 3.90 -16.36
N PHE A 331 7.73 3.05 -15.38
CA PHE A 331 6.50 3.17 -14.59
C PHE A 331 6.34 4.57 -13.98
N MET A 332 7.32 5.03 -13.21
CA MET A 332 7.23 6.32 -12.52
C MET A 332 7.17 7.51 -13.47
N MET A 333 7.82 7.42 -14.65
CA MET A 333 7.77 8.49 -15.66
C MET A 333 6.36 8.80 -16.15
N SER A 334 5.49 7.79 -16.14
CA SER A 334 4.10 7.93 -16.62
C SER A 334 3.09 7.93 -15.48
N TYR A 335 3.43 7.40 -14.30
CA TYR A 335 2.50 7.28 -13.18
C TYR A 335 2.03 8.64 -12.64
N ASP A 336 2.95 9.59 -12.48
CA ASP A 336 2.64 10.91 -11.95
C ASP A 336 1.76 11.74 -12.89
N SER A 337 1.79 11.45 -14.19
CA SER A 337 0.91 12.12 -15.18
C SER A 337 -0.56 11.70 -15.09
N TYR A 338 -0.89 10.66 -14.31
CA TYR A 338 -2.25 10.15 -14.07
C TYR A 338 -2.77 10.45 -12.65
N GLN A 339 -2.09 11.35 -11.89
CA GLN A 339 -2.54 11.79 -10.56
C GLN A 339 -3.69 12.78 -10.61
#